data_2a38c4bb854ff8304168c75f0250145d
#
_entry.id   2a38c4bb854ff8304168c75f0250145d
#
_cell.length_a   1.000
_cell.length_b   1.000
_cell.length_c   1.000
_cell.angle_alpha   90.00
_cell.angle_beta   90.00
_cell.angle_gamma   90.00
#
_symmetry.space_group_name_H-M   'P 1'
#
loop_
_entity.id
_entity.type
_entity.pdbx_description
1 polymer ?
#
loop_
_entity_poly.entity_id
_entity_poly.type
_entity_poly.pdbx_seq_one_letter_code
_entity_poly.pdbx_strand_id
1 'polypeptide(L)'
;MEELFQHGFKFCPLCRYYLHKKQVDGHKRLVCQKCGWIYYGNPLPVVACVAIDKGGKILIVKRNLKPGINKWALPGGFVESNEAPETACLRELEEETGLKGKIKRLIGVYIQKTREYGSLLVTGYEVKISNNFLSLNNELKDARFFSKEDLPVIPFSSHRRIIEKVF
;
A
#
# COMPACT_ATOMS: atom_id res chain seq x y z
N MET A 1 7.64 -15.55 -11.79
CA MET A 1 7.46 -14.12 -11.47
C MET A 1 8.02 -13.70 -10.11
N GLU A 2 8.48 -14.62 -9.28
CA GLU A 2 9.18 -14.33 -8.02
C GLU A 2 10.63 -13.81 -8.18
N GLU A 3 11.16 -13.86 -9.40
CA GLU A 3 12.59 -13.59 -9.66
C GLU A 3 12.97 -12.10 -9.80
N LEU A 4 12.01 -11.20 -10.12
CA LEU A 4 12.35 -9.83 -10.51
C LEU A 4 12.86 -8.95 -9.36
N PHE A 5 12.35 -9.13 -8.13
CA PHE A 5 12.80 -8.35 -6.98
C PHE A 5 13.94 -8.99 -6.19
N GLN A 6 14.12 -10.30 -6.29
CA GLN A 6 15.34 -10.95 -5.79
C GLN A 6 16.59 -10.55 -6.60
N HIS A 7 16.40 -10.00 -7.81
CA HIS A 7 17.49 -9.56 -8.69
C HIS A 7 17.88 -8.07 -8.56
N GLY A 8 17.19 -7.28 -7.72
CA GLY A 8 17.49 -5.85 -7.55
C GLY A 8 18.87 -5.56 -6.94
N PHE A 9 19.35 -6.41 -6.04
CA PHE A 9 20.64 -6.22 -5.40
C PHE A 9 21.67 -7.20 -5.95
N LYS A 10 22.65 -6.67 -6.70
CA LYS A 10 23.86 -7.41 -7.10
C LYS A 10 24.98 -7.24 -6.09
N PHE A 11 25.03 -6.09 -5.43
CA PHE A 11 26.07 -5.69 -4.49
C PHE A 11 25.49 -5.38 -3.11
N CYS A 12 26.28 -5.66 -2.09
CA CYS A 12 25.96 -5.33 -0.71
C CYS A 12 25.88 -3.80 -0.52
N PRO A 13 24.79 -3.25 0.04
CA PRO A 13 24.66 -1.81 0.27
C PRO A 13 25.65 -1.30 1.32
N LEU A 14 26.19 -2.17 2.20
CA LEU A 14 27.13 -1.77 3.24
C LEU A 14 28.59 -1.74 2.78
N CYS A 15 29.04 -2.78 2.02
CA CYS A 15 30.45 -2.93 1.68
C CYS A 15 30.72 -3.08 0.19
N ARG A 16 29.69 -2.97 -0.66
CA ARG A 16 29.74 -3.06 -2.13
C ARG A 16 30.26 -4.39 -2.68
N TYR A 17 30.43 -5.41 -1.84
CA TYR A 17 30.84 -6.74 -2.28
C TYR A 17 29.67 -7.48 -2.95
N TYR A 18 29.95 -8.43 -3.82
CA TYR A 18 28.92 -9.23 -4.51
C TYR A 18 28.05 -10.00 -3.51
N LEU A 19 26.74 -10.06 -3.79
CA LEU A 19 25.78 -10.87 -3.02
C LEU A 19 25.60 -12.23 -3.68
N HIS A 20 25.56 -13.27 -2.86
CA HIS A 20 25.39 -14.65 -3.28
C HIS A 20 24.12 -15.25 -2.67
N LYS A 21 23.44 -16.13 -3.41
CA LYS A 21 22.31 -16.88 -2.90
C LYS A 21 22.80 -17.93 -1.91
N LYS A 22 22.26 -17.92 -0.68
CA LYS A 22 22.55 -18.89 0.39
C LYS A 22 21.26 -19.29 1.10
N GLN A 23 21.21 -20.51 1.64
CA GLN A 23 20.13 -20.89 2.57
C GLN A 23 20.36 -20.23 3.92
N VAL A 24 19.33 -19.50 4.39
CA VAL A 24 19.31 -18.83 5.69
C VAL A 24 17.91 -19.04 6.27
N ASP A 25 17.81 -19.67 7.42
CA ASP A 25 16.54 -19.96 8.11
C ASP A 25 15.49 -20.62 7.21
N GLY A 26 15.91 -21.62 6.40
CA GLY A 26 15.01 -22.37 5.50
C GLY A 26 14.64 -21.64 4.20
N HIS A 27 15.14 -20.42 3.95
CA HIS A 27 14.86 -19.62 2.78
C HIS A 27 16.13 -19.31 1.96
N LYS A 28 15.99 -19.25 0.62
CA LYS A 28 17.04 -18.73 -0.26
C LYS A 28 17.10 -17.21 -0.17
N ARG A 29 18.18 -16.66 0.38
CA ARG A 29 18.40 -15.22 0.56
C ARG A 29 19.69 -14.78 -0.14
N LEU A 30 19.80 -13.46 -0.42
CA LEU A 30 21.05 -12.86 -0.88
C LEU A 30 21.89 -12.50 0.35
N VAL A 31 23.13 -13.00 0.39
CA VAL A 31 24.05 -12.84 1.53
C VAL A 31 25.36 -12.27 1.04
N CYS A 32 25.90 -11.31 1.74
CA CYS A 32 27.25 -10.78 1.54
C CYS A 32 28.28 -11.67 2.25
N GLN A 33 29.15 -12.32 1.48
CA GLN A 33 30.20 -13.17 2.06
C GLN A 33 31.30 -12.38 2.78
N LYS A 34 31.46 -11.06 2.48
CA LYS A 34 32.47 -10.21 3.09
C LYS A 34 32.05 -9.67 4.47
N CYS A 35 30.84 -9.14 4.61
CA CYS A 35 30.38 -8.50 5.85
C CYS A 35 29.19 -9.19 6.53
N GLY A 36 28.68 -10.28 5.96
CA GLY A 36 27.55 -11.04 6.53
C GLY A 36 26.17 -10.44 6.31
N TRP A 37 26.04 -9.27 5.64
CA TRP A 37 24.74 -8.66 5.42
C TRP A 37 23.81 -9.58 4.65
N ILE A 38 22.53 -9.66 5.11
CA ILE A 38 21.50 -10.52 4.52
C ILE A 38 20.35 -9.67 4.00
N TYR A 39 19.96 -9.88 2.75
CA TYR A 39 18.74 -9.32 2.20
C TYR A 39 17.57 -10.27 2.45
N TYR A 40 16.65 -9.85 3.30
CA TYR A 40 15.48 -10.66 3.68
C TYR A 40 14.35 -10.64 2.66
N GLY A 41 14.28 -9.63 1.80
CA GLY A 41 13.21 -9.49 0.80
C GLY A 41 11.83 -9.30 1.44
N ASN A 42 11.76 -8.56 2.55
CA ASN A 42 10.51 -8.31 3.27
C ASN A 42 9.54 -7.50 2.40
N PRO A 43 8.23 -7.71 2.54
CA PRO A 43 7.23 -6.88 1.86
C PRO A 43 7.30 -5.44 2.35
N LEU A 44 7.07 -4.50 1.45
CA LEU A 44 7.00 -3.07 1.79
C LEU A 44 5.66 -2.77 2.46
N PRO A 45 5.65 -2.04 3.59
CA PRO A 45 4.44 -1.68 4.29
C PRO A 45 3.67 -0.58 3.55
N VAL A 46 2.37 -0.81 3.34
CA VAL A 46 1.44 0.09 2.65
C VAL A 46 0.13 0.14 3.42
N VAL A 47 -0.52 1.28 3.44
CA VAL A 47 -1.86 1.45 4.01
C VAL A 47 -2.89 1.67 2.91
N ALA A 48 -4.12 1.22 3.17
CA ALA A 48 -5.31 1.49 2.36
C ALA A 48 -6.43 1.99 3.26
N CYS A 49 -6.97 3.16 2.93
CA CYS A 49 -7.95 3.88 3.73
C CYS A 49 -9.36 3.66 3.20
N VAL A 50 -10.27 3.11 4.03
CA VAL A 50 -11.70 3.05 3.74
C VAL A 50 -12.38 4.22 4.45
N ALA A 51 -12.41 5.36 3.79
CA ALA A 51 -13.10 6.56 4.26
C ALA A 51 -14.58 6.45 3.93
N ILE A 52 -15.45 6.48 4.96
CA ILE A 52 -16.89 6.30 4.83
C ILE A 52 -17.59 7.61 5.19
N ASP A 53 -18.51 8.02 4.32
CA ASP A 53 -19.36 9.19 4.54
C ASP A 53 -20.57 8.88 5.46
N LYS A 54 -21.38 9.89 5.76
CA LYS A 54 -22.58 9.75 6.60
C LYS A 54 -23.67 8.85 5.96
N GLY A 55 -23.62 8.68 4.65
CA GLY A 55 -24.54 7.83 3.88
C GLY A 55 -24.06 6.38 3.74
N GLY A 56 -22.92 6.02 4.33
CA GLY A 56 -22.34 4.68 4.23
C GLY A 56 -21.59 4.41 2.92
N LYS A 57 -21.37 5.42 2.09
CA LYS A 57 -20.61 5.30 0.85
C LYS A 57 -19.11 5.37 1.11
N ILE A 58 -18.35 4.61 0.32
CA ILE A 58 -16.89 4.53 0.41
C ILE A 58 -16.24 5.45 -0.61
N LEU A 59 -15.22 6.21 -0.17
CA LEU A 59 -14.37 6.99 -1.06
C LEU A 59 -13.47 6.07 -1.88
N ILE A 60 -13.55 6.20 -3.19
CA ILE A 60 -12.67 5.56 -4.16
C ILE A 60 -12.01 6.64 -5.00
N VAL A 61 -10.70 6.51 -5.22
CA VAL A 61 -9.88 7.47 -5.95
C VAL A 61 -9.42 6.90 -7.29
N LYS A 62 -9.25 7.76 -8.29
CA LYS A 62 -8.73 7.39 -9.60
C LYS A 62 -7.29 7.87 -9.73
N ARG A 63 -6.37 6.93 -9.85
CA ARG A 63 -4.93 7.20 -9.89
C ARG A 63 -4.48 7.97 -11.13
N ASN A 64 -3.56 8.90 -10.95
CA ASN A 64 -2.90 9.67 -12.01
C ASN A 64 -1.46 9.23 -12.27
N LEU A 65 -0.83 8.51 -11.35
CA LEU A 65 0.56 8.06 -11.42
C LEU A 65 0.68 6.55 -11.57
N LYS A 66 1.84 6.10 -12.07
CA LYS A 66 2.23 4.68 -12.07
C LYS A 66 2.55 4.21 -10.63
N PRO A 67 2.31 2.92 -10.34
CA PRO A 67 1.58 1.95 -11.17
C PRO A 67 0.07 2.21 -11.13
N GLY A 68 -0.63 1.80 -12.19
CA GLY A 68 -2.09 1.83 -12.20
C GLY A 68 -2.73 3.17 -12.60
N ILE A 69 -2.11 3.93 -13.51
CA ILE A 69 -2.75 5.13 -14.10
C ILE A 69 -4.16 4.82 -14.59
N ASN A 70 -5.12 5.71 -14.31
CA ASN A 70 -6.55 5.61 -14.64
C ASN A 70 -7.28 4.44 -13.92
N LYS A 71 -6.66 3.76 -12.98
CA LYS A 71 -7.30 2.70 -12.19
C LYS A 71 -7.90 3.27 -10.91
N TRP A 72 -9.05 2.69 -10.51
CA TRP A 72 -9.70 3.01 -9.26
C TRP A 72 -9.07 2.21 -8.10
N ALA A 73 -8.92 2.85 -6.95
CA ALA A 73 -8.28 2.31 -5.77
C ALA A 73 -8.88 2.93 -4.48
N LEU A 74 -8.61 2.33 -3.34
CA LEU A 74 -8.71 3.03 -2.06
C LEU A 74 -7.59 4.07 -1.96
N PRO A 75 -7.80 5.22 -1.31
CA PRO A 75 -6.72 6.13 -0.92
C PRO A 75 -5.66 5.40 -0.09
N GLY A 76 -4.40 5.81 -0.20
CA GLY A 76 -3.34 5.22 0.61
C GLY A 76 -2.00 5.14 -0.12
N GLY A 77 -0.95 4.85 0.65
CA GLY A 77 0.42 4.83 0.19
C GLY A 77 1.36 4.09 1.12
N PHE A 78 2.65 4.40 1.03
CA PHE A 78 3.67 3.76 1.84
C PHE A 78 3.67 4.28 3.28
N VAL A 79 3.99 3.38 4.21
CA VAL A 79 4.29 3.76 5.59
C VAL A 79 5.73 4.25 5.64
N GLU A 80 5.95 5.46 6.10
CA GLU A 80 7.27 6.07 6.20
C GLU A 80 8.06 5.54 7.42
N SER A 81 9.39 5.71 7.37
CA SER A 81 10.24 5.36 8.51
C SER A 81 9.81 6.13 9.77
N ASN A 82 9.68 5.42 10.88
CA ASN A 82 9.26 5.97 12.18
C ASN A 82 7.80 6.45 12.24
N GLU A 83 6.95 6.02 11.31
CA GLU A 83 5.53 6.31 11.28
C GLU A 83 4.71 5.06 11.64
N ALA A 84 3.68 5.21 12.46
CA ALA A 84 2.72 4.13 12.70
C ALA A 84 1.77 3.99 11.49
N PRO A 85 1.34 2.74 11.13
CA PRO A 85 0.44 2.56 9.99
C PRO A 85 -0.88 3.35 10.08
N GLU A 86 -1.42 3.56 11.28
CA GLU A 86 -2.59 4.40 11.52
C GLU A 86 -2.34 5.85 11.14
N THR A 87 -1.16 6.37 11.50
CA THR A 87 -0.74 7.73 11.17
C THR A 87 -0.56 7.86 9.66
N ALA A 88 0.13 6.92 9.02
CA ALA A 88 0.28 6.86 7.57
C ALA A 88 -1.07 6.88 6.85
N CYS A 89 -2.05 6.09 7.33
CA CYS A 89 -3.38 6.05 6.73
C CYS A 89 -4.09 7.41 6.76
N LEU A 90 -4.01 8.13 7.88
CA LEU A 90 -4.63 9.46 8.01
C LEU A 90 -3.87 10.52 7.20
N ARG A 91 -2.53 10.47 7.19
CA ARG A 91 -1.69 11.36 6.38
C ARG A 91 -1.98 11.20 4.89
N GLU A 92 -1.94 9.97 4.37
CA GLU A 92 -2.23 9.68 2.96
C GLU A 92 -3.64 10.13 2.56
N LEU A 93 -4.66 9.87 3.41
CA LEU A 93 -6.01 10.35 3.16
C LEU A 93 -6.05 11.88 3.03
N GLU A 94 -5.37 12.61 3.93
CA GLU A 94 -5.33 14.07 3.92
C GLU A 94 -4.53 14.60 2.73
N GLU A 95 -3.35 14.05 2.44
CA GLU A 95 -2.48 14.47 1.34
C GLU A 95 -3.11 14.24 -0.03
N GLU A 96 -3.74 13.08 -0.23
CA GLU A 96 -4.36 12.73 -1.51
C GLU A 96 -5.71 13.43 -1.75
N THR A 97 -6.50 13.66 -0.68
CA THR A 97 -7.92 14.03 -0.85
C THR A 97 -8.38 15.25 -0.04
N GLY A 98 -7.54 15.79 0.85
CA GLY A 98 -7.91 16.86 1.78
C GLY A 98 -8.86 16.42 2.91
N LEU A 99 -9.26 15.16 2.94
CA LEU A 99 -10.15 14.65 3.97
C LEU A 99 -9.39 14.37 5.26
N LYS A 100 -9.99 14.76 6.38
CA LYS A 100 -9.53 14.45 7.72
C LYS A 100 -10.46 13.46 8.39
N GLY A 101 -9.92 12.64 9.27
CA GLY A 101 -10.71 11.64 9.98
C GLY A 101 -10.02 11.05 11.19
N LYS A 102 -10.65 10.01 11.72
CA LYS A 102 -10.10 9.20 12.82
C LYS A 102 -10.21 7.72 12.46
N ILE A 103 -9.18 6.96 12.79
CA ILE A 103 -9.24 5.50 12.65
C ILE A 103 -10.39 4.96 13.49
N LYS A 104 -11.26 4.17 12.87
CA LYS A 104 -12.36 3.47 13.55
C LYS A 104 -11.94 2.05 13.93
N ARG A 105 -11.30 1.33 12.99
CA ARG A 105 -10.79 -0.03 13.22
C ARG A 105 -9.81 -0.46 12.15
N LEU A 106 -8.99 -1.43 12.46
CA LEU A 106 -8.29 -2.25 11.49
C LEU A 106 -9.29 -3.20 10.81
N ILE A 107 -9.28 -3.22 9.46
CA ILE A 107 -10.11 -4.15 8.67
C ILE A 107 -9.36 -5.45 8.44
N GLY A 108 -8.07 -5.37 8.12
CA GLY A 108 -7.23 -6.54 7.91
C GLY A 108 -5.90 -6.20 7.23
N VAL A 109 -5.05 -7.23 7.13
CA VAL A 109 -3.72 -7.14 6.53
C VAL A 109 -3.62 -8.17 5.40
N TYR A 110 -3.14 -7.74 4.23
CA TYR A 110 -3.13 -8.55 3.02
C TYR A 110 -1.81 -8.41 2.28
N ILE A 111 -1.35 -9.49 1.67
CA ILE A 111 -0.22 -9.43 0.73
C ILE A 111 -0.76 -9.10 -0.66
N GLN A 112 -0.14 -8.11 -1.30
CA GLN A 112 -0.31 -7.81 -2.71
C GLN A 112 1.02 -7.95 -3.44
N LYS A 113 1.06 -8.81 -4.45
CA LYS A 113 2.21 -8.92 -5.35
C LYS A 113 2.10 -7.84 -6.43
N THR A 114 3.21 -7.15 -6.68
CA THR A 114 3.35 -6.14 -7.73
C THR A 114 4.59 -6.43 -8.57
N ARG A 115 4.59 -5.91 -9.79
CA ARG A 115 5.76 -6.03 -10.68
C ARG A 115 6.86 -5.04 -10.29
N GLU A 116 6.48 -3.85 -9.84
CA GLU A 116 7.37 -2.72 -9.56
C GLU A 116 8.05 -2.85 -8.18
N TYR A 117 7.29 -3.31 -7.18
CA TYR A 117 7.73 -3.32 -5.77
C TYR A 117 7.88 -4.71 -5.16
N GLY A 118 7.59 -5.78 -5.92
CA GLY A 118 7.56 -7.15 -5.40
C GLY A 118 6.34 -7.39 -4.52
N SER A 119 6.53 -7.60 -3.22
CA SER A 119 5.44 -7.82 -2.27
C SER A 119 5.16 -6.57 -1.46
N LEU A 120 3.88 -6.23 -1.33
CA LEU A 120 3.38 -5.19 -0.44
C LEU A 120 2.60 -5.84 0.70
N LEU A 121 2.80 -5.35 1.93
CA LEU A 121 1.97 -5.67 3.09
C LEU A 121 0.94 -4.56 3.25
N VAL A 122 -0.25 -4.76 2.70
CA VAL A 122 -1.31 -3.75 2.67
C VAL A 122 -2.17 -3.87 3.92
N THR A 123 -2.15 -2.84 4.76
CA THR A 123 -2.96 -2.73 5.98
C THR A 123 -4.16 -1.84 5.72
N GLY A 124 -5.36 -2.41 5.78
CA GLY A 124 -6.63 -1.69 5.55
C GLY A 124 -7.24 -1.16 6.84
N TYR A 125 -7.54 0.14 6.87
CA TYR A 125 -8.22 0.80 7.99
C TYR A 125 -9.54 1.42 7.57
N GLU A 126 -10.56 1.28 8.43
CA GLU A 126 -11.81 2.04 8.34
C GLU A 126 -11.61 3.40 9.04
N VAL A 127 -11.92 4.47 8.30
CA VAL A 127 -11.76 5.85 8.78
C VAL A 127 -13.11 6.54 8.79
N LYS A 128 -13.47 7.11 9.94
CA LYS A 128 -14.60 8.02 10.07
C LYS A 128 -14.13 9.44 9.72
N ILE A 129 -14.62 9.97 8.59
CA ILE A 129 -14.27 11.32 8.14
C ILE A 129 -14.92 12.38 9.02
N SER A 130 -14.21 13.52 9.19
CA SER A 130 -14.65 14.67 9.98
C SER A 130 -15.01 15.91 9.16
N ASN A 131 -14.59 15.96 7.87
CA ASN A 131 -14.94 17.00 6.92
C ASN A 131 -15.40 16.35 5.60
N ASN A 132 -16.02 17.14 4.70
CA ASN A 132 -16.55 16.64 3.42
C ASN A 132 -15.95 17.40 2.22
N PHE A 133 -14.91 18.17 2.41
CA PHE A 133 -14.28 18.93 1.35
C PHE A 133 -13.17 18.11 0.69
N LEU A 134 -13.38 17.75 -0.59
CA LEU A 134 -12.37 17.05 -1.39
C LEU A 134 -11.45 18.06 -2.07
N SER A 135 -10.15 17.91 -1.87
CA SER A 135 -9.09 18.65 -2.54
C SER A 135 -8.01 17.67 -2.99
N LEU A 136 -8.02 17.31 -4.28
CA LEU A 136 -7.15 16.29 -4.82
C LEU A 136 -5.75 16.85 -5.10
N ASN A 137 -4.73 16.05 -4.80
CA ASN A 137 -3.36 16.33 -5.20
C ASN A 137 -3.08 15.84 -6.64
N ASN A 138 -1.83 16.00 -7.10
CA ASN A 138 -1.43 15.63 -8.47
C ASN A 138 -1.40 14.11 -8.73
N GLU A 139 -1.50 13.29 -7.69
CA GLU A 139 -1.47 11.83 -7.79
C GLU A 139 -2.83 11.24 -8.19
N LEU A 140 -3.89 12.04 -8.08
CA LEU A 140 -5.25 11.63 -8.37
C LEU A 140 -5.85 12.42 -9.53
N LYS A 141 -6.64 11.73 -10.36
CA LYS A 141 -7.46 12.34 -11.42
C LYS A 141 -8.89 12.62 -10.98
N ASP A 142 -9.40 11.81 -10.06
CA ASP A 142 -10.79 11.84 -9.62
C ASP A 142 -10.92 11.18 -8.26
N ALA A 143 -11.92 11.56 -7.48
CA ALA A 143 -12.30 10.90 -6.24
C ALA A 143 -13.81 11.05 -6.02
N ARG A 144 -14.47 9.94 -5.70
CA ARG A 144 -15.93 9.90 -5.51
C ARG A 144 -16.30 8.93 -4.42
N PHE A 145 -17.44 9.19 -3.77
CA PHE A 145 -18.08 8.27 -2.86
C PHE A 145 -19.02 7.34 -3.62
N PHE A 146 -18.85 6.04 -3.44
CA PHE A 146 -19.64 4.99 -4.11
C PHE A 146 -20.40 4.16 -3.09
N SER A 147 -21.64 3.78 -3.44
CA SER A 147 -22.34 2.70 -2.76
C SER A 147 -21.75 1.35 -3.17
N LYS A 148 -22.13 0.28 -2.51
CA LYS A 148 -21.70 -1.08 -2.85
C LYS A 148 -22.04 -1.45 -4.29
N GLU A 149 -23.24 -1.08 -4.72
CA GLU A 149 -23.82 -1.43 -6.02
C GLU A 149 -23.14 -0.66 -7.18
N ASP A 150 -22.65 0.56 -6.90
CA ASP A 150 -22.06 1.46 -7.90
C ASP A 150 -20.53 1.40 -7.97
N LEU A 151 -19.90 0.52 -7.19
CA LEU A 151 -18.44 0.42 -7.13
C LEU A 151 -17.82 0.20 -8.51
N PRO A 152 -16.82 1.00 -8.90
CA PRO A 152 -16.09 0.77 -10.14
C PRO A 152 -15.21 -0.49 -10.02
N VAL A 153 -14.70 -0.96 -11.15
CA VAL A 153 -13.74 -2.07 -11.16
C VAL A 153 -12.45 -1.67 -10.43
N ILE A 154 -12.16 -2.36 -9.33
CA ILE A 154 -10.94 -2.20 -8.54
C ILE A 154 -9.96 -3.33 -8.92
N PRO A 155 -8.86 -3.07 -9.64
CA PRO A 155 -7.96 -4.13 -10.11
C PRO A 155 -7.04 -4.70 -9.00
N PHE A 156 -6.85 -3.96 -7.91
CA PHE A 156 -5.98 -4.33 -6.81
C PHE A 156 -6.64 -5.34 -5.87
N SER A 157 -6.09 -6.57 -5.79
CA SER A 157 -6.70 -7.66 -5.04
C SER A 157 -6.83 -7.39 -3.54
N SER A 158 -5.83 -6.74 -2.93
CA SER A 158 -5.89 -6.34 -1.52
C SER A 158 -7.02 -5.33 -1.25
N HIS A 159 -7.20 -4.33 -2.12
CA HIS A 159 -8.25 -3.32 -1.98
C HIS A 159 -9.64 -3.95 -2.10
N ARG A 160 -9.86 -4.88 -3.04
CA ARG A 160 -11.14 -5.62 -3.11
C ARG A 160 -11.44 -6.36 -1.83
N ARG A 161 -10.46 -7.13 -1.31
CA ARG A 161 -10.63 -7.88 -0.05
C ARG A 161 -10.88 -6.98 1.16
N ILE A 162 -10.32 -5.78 1.19
CA ILE A 162 -10.57 -4.77 2.23
C ILE A 162 -12.01 -4.27 2.11
N ILE A 163 -12.46 -3.90 0.90
CA ILE A 163 -13.81 -3.39 0.63
C ILE A 163 -14.88 -4.44 0.97
N GLU A 164 -14.67 -5.71 0.60
CA GLU A 164 -15.56 -6.84 0.91
C GLU A 164 -15.77 -7.07 2.42
N LYS A 165 -14.88 -6.58 3.29
CA LYS A 165 -15.00 -6.68 4.74
C LYS A 165 -15.78 -5.52 5.37
N VAL A 166 -16.14 -4.52 4.58
CA VAL A 166 -16.86 -3.33 5.01
C VAL A 166 -18.32 -3.38 4.55
N PHE A 167 -18.56 -3.95 3.38
CA PHE A 167 -19.87 -4.24 2.82
C PHE A 167 -20.26 -5.72 3.03
#